data_b8e1bbd1a7a832bb6b5c0c06cdd65e23
#
_entry.id   b8e1bbd1a7a832bb6b5c0c06cdd65e23
#
_cell.length_a   1.000
_cell.length_b   1.000
_cell.length_c   1.000
_cell.angle_alpha   90.00
_cell.angle_beta   90.00
_cell.angle_gamma   90.00
#
_symmetry.space_group_name_H-M   'P 1'
#
loop_
_entity.id
_entity.type
_entity.pdbx_description
1 polymer ?
#
loop_
_entity_poly.entity_id
_entity_poly.type
_entity_poly.pdbx_seq_one_letter_code
_entity_poly.pdbx_strand_id
1 'polypeptide(L)'
;AAPWWSRPGLGYERGDLHFAGHALAPLARRHGTPLYLYDAARVTDNLLRLRAALAARDLPFRVFYAMKSNRYPPLLRALRRLGSCGIDTCSPAEVARARACGFAAENISFTGTALSDADLAALLRHDGLVLNLDSLHDIARVGALAPGRRIGLRINPGLGIGYRRNRLLRYAGG
;
A
#
# COMPACT_ATOMS: atom_id res chain seq x y z
N ALA A 1 -14.32 3.22 -31.29
CA ALA A 1 -13.99 3.50 -29.90
C ALA A 1 -13.45 2.23 -29.25
N ALA A 2 -12.40 2.32 -28.43
CA ALA A 2 -11.91 1.16 -27.70
C ALA A 2 -13.01 0.68 -26.72
N PRO A 3 -13.19 -0.64 -26.53
CA PRO A 3 -14.15 -1.15 -25.55
C PRO A 3 -13.88 -0.57 -24.15
N TRP A 4 -14.91 -0.32 -23.36
CA TRP A 4 -14.81 0.24 -22.00
C TRP A 4 -13.92 -0.59 -21.05
N TRP A 5 -13.78 -1.88 -21.31
CA TRP A 5 -12.93 -2.81 -20.55
C TRP A 5 -11.47 -2.83 -21.04
N SER A 6 -11.14 -2.17 -22.16
CA SER A 6 -9.80 -2.16 -22.73
C SER A 6 -8.78 -1.59 -21.72
N ARG A 7 -7.67 -2.28 -21.58
CA ARG A 7 -6.54 -1.91 -20.71
C ARG A 7 -5.25 -2.17 -21.48
N PRO A 8 -4.17 -1.44 -21.19
CA PRO A 8 -2.87 -1.83 -21.71
C PRO A 8 -2.54 -3.28 -21.35
N GLY A 9 -2.16 -4.06 -22.35
CA GLY A 9 -1.87 -5.47 -22.19
C GLY A 9 -3.08 -6.40 -22.10
N LEU A 10 -4.32 -5.90 -22.19
CA LEU A 10 -5.54 -6.71 -22.27
C LEU A 10 -6.19 -6.49 -23.63
N GLY A 11 -6.35 -7.55 -24.40
CA GLY A 11 -6.95 -7.49 -25.73
C GLY A 11 -7.14 -8.86 -26.35
N TYR A 12 -7.80 -8.91 -27.53
CA TYR A 12 -7.94 -10.12 -28.31
C TYR A 12 -6.79 -10.25 -29.31
N GLU A 13 -6.18 -11.44 -29.34
CA GLU A 13 -5.18 -11.85 -30.31
C GLU A 13 -5.64 -13.16 -30.95
N ARG A 14 -5.87 -13.15 -32.27
CA ARG A 14 -6.33 -14.33 -33.04
C ARG A 14 -7.60 -14.99 -32.46
N GLY A 15 -8.50 -14.20 -31.90
CA GLY A 15 -9.76 -14.71 -31.32
C GLY A 15 -9.69 -15.08 -29.84
N ASP A 16 -8.50 -15.17 -29.25
CA ASP A 16 -8.28 -15.45 -27.82
C ASP A 16 -8.06 -14.18 -27.03
N LEU A 17 -8.63 -14.10 -25.84
CA LEU A 17 -8.37 -12.98 -24.91
C LEU A 17 -7.01 -13.19 -24.22
N HIS A 18 -6.15 -12.18 -24.35
CA HIS A 18 -4.82 -12.16 -23.74
C HIS A 18 -4.70 -11.06 -22.70
N PHE A 19 -3.88 -11.32 -21.66
CA PHE A 19 -3.46 -10.33 -20.67
C PHE A 19 -1.96 -10.48 -20.41
N ALA A 20 -1.23 -9.36 -20.50
CA ALA A 20 0.23 -9.33 -20.30
C ALA A 20 0.98 -10.39 -21.14
N GLY A 21 0.57 -10.59 -22.41
CA GLY A 21 1.16 -11.56 -23.33
C GLY A 21 0.73 -13.02 -23.11
N HIS A 22 -0.19 -13.29 -22.18
CA HIS A 22 -0.66 -14.65 -21.89
C HIS A 22 -2.14 -14.83 -22.29
N ALA A 23 -2.44 -15.93 -22.99
CA ALA A 23 -3.81 -16.33 -23.26
C ALA A 23 -4.54 -16.69 -21.97
N LEU A 24 -5.75 -16.14 -21.77
CA LEU A 24 -6.48 -16.30 -20.51
C LEU A 24 -7.20 -17.63 -20.37
N ALA A 25 -7.67 -18.22 -21.48
CA ALA A 25 -8.40 -19.49 -21.45
C ALA A 25 -7.59 -20.66 -20.86
N PRO A 26 -6.29 -20.85 -21.22
CA PRO A 26 -5.45 -21.86 -20.58
C PRO A 26 -5.23 -21.59 -19.08
N LEU A 27 -5.07 -20.33 -18.66
CA LEU A 27 -4.91 -19.97 -17.26
C LEU A 27 -6.19 -20.28 -16.46
N ALA A 28 -7.36 -19.94 -17.00
CA ALA A 28 -8.63 -20.26 -16.38
C ALA A 28 -8.85 -21.77 -16.25
N ARG A 29 -8.49 -22.56 -17.27
CA ARG A 29 -8.56 -24.03 -17.19
C ARG A 29 -7.63 -24.60 -16.13
N ARG A 30 -6.42 -24.04 -16.00
CA ARG A 30 -5.41 -24.53 -15.04
C ARG A 30 -5.71 -24.16 -13.59
N HIS A 31 -6.23 -22.94 -13.36
CA HIS A 31 -6.36 -22.37 -12.02
C HIS A 31 -7.82 -22.24 -11.54
N GLY A 32 -8.79 -22.51 -12.42
CA GLY A 32 -10.21 -22.31 -12.13
C GLY A 32 -10.67 -20.87 -12.28
N THR A 33 -11.96 -20.64 -12.10
CA THR A 33 -12.61 -19.32 -12.10
C THR A 33 -13.53 -19.22 -10.87
N PRO A 34 -13.71 -18.03 -10.27
CA PRO A 34 -13.14 -16.72 -10.69
C PRO A 34 -11.62 -16.65 -10.46
N LEU A 35 -10.91 -15.91 -11.31
CA LEU A 35 -9.44 -15.79 -11.28
C LEU A 35 -9.03 -14.32 -11.33
N TYR A 36 -8.14 -13.91 -10.40
CA TYR A 36 -7.49 -12.61 -10.42
C TYR A 36 -6.09 -12.75 -11.01
N LEU A 37 -5.78 -11.91 -12.01
CA LEU A 37 -4.47 -11.86 -12.65
C LEU A 37 -3.82 -10.51 -12.39
N TYR A 38 -2.54 -10.54 -12.08
CA TYR A 38 -1.73 -9.34 -11.82
C TYR A 38 -0.50 -9.34 -12.72
N ASP A 39 -0.30 -8.22 -13.41
CA ASP A 39 0.90 -7.98 -14.20
C ASP A 39 1.97 -7.30 -13.32
N ALA A 40 2.99 -8.03 -12.93
CA ALA A 40 4.07 -7.52 -12.10
C ALA A 40 4.96 -6.50 -12.85
N ALA A 41 5.10 -6.64 -14.18
CA ALA A 41 5.84 -5.67 -14.99
C ALA A 41 5.12 -4.31 -14.96
N ARG A 42 3.81 -4.30 -15.10
CA ARG A 42 3.00 -3.07 -15.02
C ARG A 42 3.12 -2.38 -13.66
N VAL A 43 3.16 -3.15 -12.57
CA VAL A 43 3.37 -2.59 -11.22
C VAL A 43 4.74 -1.93 -11.13
N THR A 44 5.77 -2.57 -11.67
CA THR A 44 7.14 -2.03 -11.74
C THR A 44 7.17 -0.72 -12.53
N ASP A 45 6.62 -0.72 -13.74
CA ASP A 45 6.60 0.46 -14.62
C ASP A 45 5.89 1.65 -13.97
N ASN A 46 4.73 1.41 -13.33
CA ASN A 46 4.00 2.46 -12.65
C ASN A 46 4.81 3.07 -11.50
N LEU A 47 5.51 2.24 -10.70
CA LEU A 47 6.37 2.72 -9.63
C LEU A 47 7.56 3.51 -10.18
N LEU A 48 8.22 3.03 -11.21
CA LEU A 48 9.37 3.70 -11.81
C LEU A 48 8.97 5.05 -12.44
N ARG A 49 7.83 5.10 -13.12
CA ARG A 49 7.29 6.37 -13.68
C ARG A 49 6.97 7.38 -12.57
N LEU A 50 6.34 6.95 -11.47
CA LEU A 50 6.09 7.82 -10.33
C LEU A 50 7.40 8.35 -9.74
N ARG A 51 8.37 7.47 -9.52
CA ARG A 51 9.69 7.85 -8.98
C ARG A 51 10.42 8.84 -9.91
N ALA A 52 10.40 8.60 -11.21
CA ALA A 52 11.00 9.51 -12.19
C ALA A 52 10.35 10.90 -12.15
N ALA A 53 9.01 10.97 -12.07
CA ALA A 53 8.29 12.23 -11.96
C ALA A 53 8.61 13.00 -10.66
N LEU A 54 8.81 12.30 -9.54
CA LEU A 54 9.21 12.92 -8.28
C LEU A 54 10.67 13.37 -8.32
N ALA A 55 11.57 12.55 -8.85
CA ALA A 55 13.00 12.87 -8.97
C ALA A 55 13.24 14.12 -9.85
N ALA A 56 12.40 14.32 -10.86
CA ALA A 56 12.48 15.52 -11.73
C ALA A 56 12.18 16.85 -11.00
N ARG A 57 11.74 16.80 -9.73
CA ARG A 57 11.46 18.00 -8.92
C ARG A 57 12.59 18.37 -7.95
N ASP A 58 13.70 17.64 -7.98
CA ASP A 58 14.85 17.85 -7.10
C ASP A 58 14.49 17.92 -5.59
N LEU A 59 13.53 17.08 -5.19
CA LEU A 59 13.06 16.98 -3.81
C LEU A 59 13.39 15.59 -3.26
N PRO A 60 13.84 15.50 -2.00
CA PRO A 60 13.98 14.20 -1.34
C PRO A 60 12.59 13.57 -1.16
N PHE A 61 12.45 12.31 -1.55
CA PHE A 61 11.18 11.59 -1.41
C PHE A 61 11.38 10.12 -1.06
N ARG A 62 10.38 9.55 -0.44
CA ARG A 62 10.20 8.10 -0.28
C ARG A 62 8.80 7.71 -0.75
N VAL A 63 8.69 6.58 -1.43
CA VAL A 63 7.41 6.03 -1.87
C VAL A 63 7.06 4.86 -0.99
N PHE A 64 5.83 4.80 -0.50
CA PHE A 64 5.27 3.68 0.23
C PHE A 64 4.03 3.16 -0.50
N TYR A 65 4.00 1.86 -0.76
CA TYR A 65 2.84 1.22 -1.36
C TYR A 65 1.78 0.94 -0.28
N ALA A 66 0.58 1.46 -0.44
CA ALA A 66 -0.52 1.24 0.49
C ALA A 66 -1.02 -0.21 0.41
N MET A 67 -0.69 -1.04 1.41
CA MET A 67 -1.02 -2.47 1.44
C MET A 67 -2.51 -2.73 1.37
N LYS A 68 -3.34 -1.84 1.92
CA LYS A 68 -4.81 -1.96 1.87
C LYS A 68 -5.37 -2.08 0.44
N SER A 69 -4.64 -1.60 -0.57
CA SER A 69 -5.04 -1.70 -1.99
C SER A 69 -4.98 -3.14 -2.49
N ASN A 70 -3.93 -3.88 -2.11
CA ASN A 70 -3.79 -5.29 -2.43
C ASN A 70 -2.76 -5.95 -1.51
N ARG A 71 -3.23 -6.92 -0.72
CA ARG A 71 -2.43 -7.64 0.29
C ARG A 71 -1.83 -8.95 -0.23
N TYR A 72 -1.86 -9.19 -1.54
CA TYR A 72 -1.41 -10.44 -2.15
C TYR A 72 0.10 -10.63 -1.98
N PRO A 73 0.56 -11.69 -1.25
CA PRO A 73 1.97 -11.81 -0.88
C PRO A 73 2.94 -11.88 -2.07
N PRO A 74 2.62 -12.54 -3.19
CA PRO A 74 3.52 -12.52 -4.36
C PRO A 74 3.73 -11.11 -4.93
N LEU A 75 2.70 -10.24 -4.93
CA LEU A 75 2.82 -8.84 -5.34
C LEU A 75 3.71 -8.06 -4.37
N LEU A 76 3.51 -8.23 -3.06
CA LEU A 76 4.33 -7.57 -2.03
C LEU A 76 5.79 -7.99 -2.14
N ARG A 77 6.08 -9.28 -2.37
CA ARG A 77 7.45 -9.77 -2.59
C ARG A 77 8.06 -9.21 -3.89
N ALA A 78 7.25 -9.03 -4.95
CA ALA A 78 7.73 -8.38 -6.17
C ALA A 78 8.14 -6.92 -5.90
N LEU A 79 7.31 -6.15 -5.20
CA LEU A 79 7.63 -4.78 -4.76
C LEU A 79 8.88 -4.75 -3.86
N ARG A 80 9.02 -5.71 -2.94
CA ARG A 80 10.21 -5.82 -2.07
C ARG A 80 11.48 -6.04 -2.88
N ARG A 81 11.45 -6.93 -3.90
CA ARG A 81 12.62 -7.20 -4.77
C ARG A 81 13.06 -5.99 -5.56
N LEU A 82 12.12 -5.11 -5.97
CA LEU A 82 12.45 -3.86 -6.64
C LEU A 82 13.28 -2.91 -5.77
N GLY A 83 13.14 -2.98 -4.44
CA GLY A 83 13.87 -2.14 -3.50
C GLY A 83 13.55 -0.63 -3.59
N SER A 84 12.57 -0.26 -4.40
CA SER A 84 12.29 1.13 -4.78
C SER A 84 11.13 1.76 -4.00
N CYS A 85 10.43 1.01 -3.15
CA CYS A 85 9.40 1.52 -2.25
C CYS A 85 9.36 0.75 -0.93
N GLY A 86 8.83 1.41 0.10
CA GLY A 86 8.38 0.79 1.34
C GLY A 86 6.91 0.32 1.24
N ILE A 87 6.36 -0.08 2.38
CA ILE A 87 4.96 -0.47 2.53
C ILE A 87 4.29 0.45 3.55
N ASP A 88 3.12 0.97 3.21
CA ASP A 88 2.23 1.64 4.15
C ASP A 88 1.16 0.67 4.63
N THR A 89 0.99 0.60 5.94
CA THR A 89 0.14 -0.36 6.66
C THR A 89 -0.82 0.36 7.59
N CYS A 90 -1.98 -0.24 7.87
CA CYS A 90 -2.99 0.33 8.76
C CYS A 90 -3.46 -0.64 9.87
N SER A 91 -2.79 -1.76 10.05
CA SER A 91 -3.03 -2.69 11.15
C SER A 91 -1.76 -3.46 11.54
N PRO A 92 -1.61 -3.94 12.80
CA PRO A 92 -0.50 -4.80 13.19
C PRO A 92 -0.38 -6.06 12.34
N ALA A 93 -1.50 -6.62 11.89
CA ALA A 93 -1.50 -7.78 10.98
C ALA A 93 -0.89 -7.46 9.62
N GLU A 94 -1.08 -6.26 9.11
CA GLU A 94 -0.42 -5.80 7.87
C GLU A 94 1.08 -5.59 8.07
N VAL A 95 1.51 -5.07 9.23
CA VAL A 95 2.94 -4.97 9.59
C VAL A 95 3.56 -6.37 9.62
N ALA A 96 2.93 -7.33 10.30
CA ALA A 96 3.41 -8.70 10.34
C ALA A 96 3.51 -9.32 8.93
N ARG A 97 2.53 -9.06 8.06
CA ARG A 97 2.54 -9.51 6.66
C ARG A 97 3.67 -8.86 5.85
N ALA A 98 3.90 -7.56 6.01
CA ALA A 98 5.01 -6.87 5.37
C ALA A 98 6.36 -7.49 5.78
N ARG A 99 6.54 -7.74 7.07
CA ARG A 99 7.73 -8.41 7.61
C ARG A 99 7.89 -9.82 7.03
N ALA A 100 6.81 -10.61 6.96
CA ALA A 100 6.81 -11.95 6.35
C ALA A 100 7.09 -11.92 4.83
N CYS A 101 6.82 -10.80 4.16
CA CYS A 101 7.19 -10.57 2.77
C CYS A 101 8.62 -10.04 2.59
N GLY A 102 9.38 -9.84 3.68
CA GLY A 102 10.80 -9.48 3.67
C GLY A 102 11.07 -7.98 3.74
N PHE A 103 10.09 -7.13 4.03
CA PHE A 103 10.35 -5.71 4.27
C PHE A 103 11.03 -5.52 5.63
N ALA A 104 12.10 -4.74 5.67
CA ALA A 104 12.73 -4.29 6.89
C ALA A 104 11.81 -3.26 7.59
N ALA A 105 11.88 -3.15 8.92
CA ALA A 105 10.96 -2.33 9.70
C ALA A 105 11.02 -0.84 9.29
N GLU A 106 12.20 -0.32 9.01
CA GLU A 106 12.44 1.04 8.55
C GLU A 106 11.84 1.35 7.17
N ASN A 107 11.43 0.32 6.44
CA ASN A 107 10.73 0.42 5.16
C ASN A 107 9.23 0.15 5.29
N ILE A 108 8.71 0.13 6.52
CA ILE A 108 7.29 0.00 6.80
C ILE A 108 6.82 1.28 7.49
N SER A 109 5.80 1.92 6.92
CA SER A 109 5.03 3.00 7.54
C SER A 109 3.76 2.40 8.13
N PHE A 110 3.40 2.82 9.31
CA PHE A 110 2.14 2.46 9.95
C PHE A 110 1.34 3.72 10.23
N THR A 111 0.07 3.71 9.83
CA THR A 111 -0.88 4.77 10.17
C THR A 111 -2.21 4.11 10.56
N GLY A 112 -2.56 4.15 11.82
CA GLY A 112 -3.80 3.59 12.35
C GLY A 112 -4.41 4.49 13.41
N THR A 113 -5.68 4.25 13.71
CA THR A 113 -6.47 4.97 14.71
C THR A 113 -7.00 4.00 15.75
N ALA A 114 -7.35 4.48 16.94
CA ALA A 114 -7.99 3.71 18.01
C ALA A 114 -7.24 2.42 18.37
N LEU A 115 -5.93 2.53 18.61
CA LEU A 115 -5.04 1.41 18.90
C LEU A 115 -5.30 0.86 20.30
N SER A 116 -5.50 -0.46 20.41
CA SER A 116 -5.51 -1.16 21.69
C SER A 116 -4.09 -1.22 22.29
N ASP A 117 -3.98 -1.57 23.57
CA ASP A 117 -2.67 -1.79 24.22
C ASP A 117 -1.91 -2.94 23.56
N ALA A 118 -2.62 -3.99 23.15
CA ALA A 118 -2.03 -5.12 22.42
C ALA A 118 -1.49 -4.70 21.05
N ASP A 119 -2.20 -3.82 20.32
CA ASP A 119 -1.74 -3.27 19.04
C ASP A 119 -0.47 -2.45 19.22
N LEU A 120 -0.46 -1.53 20.19
CA LEU A 120 0.72 -0.72 20.49
C LEU A 120 1.92 -1.59 20.88
N ALA A 121 1.72 -2.56 21.77
CA ALA A 121 2.77 -3.50 22.15
C ALA A 121 3.29 -4.29 20.95
N ALA A 122 2.42 -4.70 20.03
CA ALA A 122 2.81 -5.38 18.80
C ALA A 122 3.63 -4.50 17.87
N LEU A 123 3.24 -3.24 17.70
CA LEU A 123 3.92 -2.28 16.83
C LEU A 123 5.28 -1.86 17.39
N LEU A 124 5.36 -1.61 18.70
CA LEU A 124 6.57 -1.14 19.37
C LEU A 124 7.70 -2.19 19.39
N ARG A 125 7.39 -3.48 19.18
CA ARG A 125 8.42 -4.53 18.99
C ARG A 125 9.24 -4.38 17.71
N HIS A 126 8.81 -3.54 16.78
CA HIS A 126 9.50 -3.34 15.51
C HIS A 126 10.34 -2.06 15.54
N ASP A 127 11.61 -2.18 15.91
CA ASP A 127 12.53 -1.05 15.85
C ASP A 127 12.67 -0.56 14.41
N GLY A 128 12.69 0.77 14.24
CA GLY A 128 12.74 1.40 12.91
C GLY A 128 11.40 1.56 12.20
N LEU A 129 10.32 0.92 12.68
CA LEU A 129 8.98 1.13 12.12
C LEU A 129 8.61 2.62 12.18
N VAL A 130 8.19 3.19 11.05
CA VAL A 130 7.65 4.55 10.98
C VAL A 130 6.22 4.53 11.53
N LEU A 131 6.04 4.98 12.75
CA LEU A 131 4.76 4.98 13.46
C LEU A 131 4.14 6.37 13.39
N ASN A 132 3.05 6.53 12.63
CA ASN A 132 2.31 7.77 12.53
C ASN A 132 1.08 7.71 13.45
N LEU A 133 0.95 8.68 14.34
CA LEU A 133 -0.11 8.78 15.34
C LEU A 133 -0.96 10.02 15.08
N ASP A 134 -2.25 9.92 15.31
CA ASP A 134 -3.24 10.99 15.06
C ASP A 134 -3.99 11.44 16.33
N SER A 135 -3.65 10.90 17.50
CA SER A 135 -4.24 11.29 18.76
C SER A 135 -3.19 11.61 19.84
N LEU A 136 -3.47 12.66 20.63
CA LEU A 136 -2.62 13.00 21.78
C LEU A 136 -2.58 11.86 22.81
N HIS A 137 -3.67 11.10 22.93
CA HIS A 137 -3.76 9.93 23.81
C HIS A 137 -2.74 8.86 23.41
N ASP A 138 -2.69 8.46 22.13
CA ASP A 138 -1.73 7.44 21.66
C ASP A 138 -0.28 7.95 21.71
N ILE A 139 -0.06 9.25 21.48
CA ILE A 139 1.26 9.86 21.66
C ILE A 139 1.74 9.71 23.10
N ALA A 140 0.87 10.03 24.09
CA ALA A 140 1.21 9.88 25.50
C ALA A 140 1.49 8.41 25.89
N ARG A 141 0.67 7.46 25.38
CA ARG A 141 0.87 6.03 25.61
C ARG A 141 2.21 5.54 25.02
N VAL A 142 2.52 5.93 23.79
CA VAL A 142 3.81 5.57 23.17
C VAL A 142 4.98 6.22 23.94
N GLY A 143 4.82 7.46 24.38
CA GLY A 143 5.84 8.15 25.21
C GLY A 143 6.12 7.43 26.53
N ALA A 144 5.10 6.87 27.17
CA ALA A 144 5.23 6.08 28.39
C ALA A 144 5.83 4.69 28.13
N LEU A 145 5.44 4.00 27.06
CA LEU A 145 5.87 2.65 26.74
C LEU A 145 7.24 2.57 26.06
N ALA A 146 7.61 3.60 25.30
CA ALA A 146 8.85 3.66 24.55
C ALA A 146 9.42 5.09 24.54
N PRO A 147 9.99 5.56 25.68
CA PRO A 147 10.58 6.89 25.77
C PRO A 147 11.66 7.09 24.70
N GLY A 148 11.64 8.25 24.05
CA GLY A 148 12.60 8.58 22.99
C GLY A 148 12.25 7.98 21.61
N ARG A 149 11.18 7.22 21.48
CA ARG A 149 10.74 6.69 20.19
C ARG A 149 10.37 7.84 19.23
N ARG A 150 11.00 7.85 18.06
CA ARG A 150 10.62 8.80 17.00
C ARG A 150 9.29 8.35 16.38
N ILE A 151 8.35 9.28 16.28
CA ILE A 151 7.02 9.08 15.69
C ILE A 151 6.76 10.12 14.60
N GLY A 152 5.84 9.82 13.69
CA GLY A 152 5.21 10.77 12.80
C GLY A 152 3.92 11.30 13.43
N LEU A 153 3.57 12.54 13.16
CA LEU A 153 2.28 13.12 13.54
C LEU A 153 1.38 13.18 12.31
N ARG A 154 0.21 12.58 12.42
CA ARG A 154 -0.83 12.72 11.42
C ARG A 154 -1.75 13.87 11.81
N ILE A 155 -1.79 14.92 11.00
CA ILE A 155 -2.64 16.09 11.21
C ILE A 155 -3.78 16.04 10.21
N ASN A 156 -5.01 16.12 10.72
CA ASN A 156 -6.21 16.34 9.91
C ASN A 156 -6.53 17.84 9.90
N PRO A 157 -6.31 18.55 8.78
CA PRO A 157 -6.56 20.00 8.71
C PRO A 157 -8.05 20.34 8.65
N GLY A 158 -8.95 19.36 8.66
CA GLY A 158 -10.40 19.58 8.49
C GLY A 158 -10.80 20.07 7.08
N LEU A 159 -9.85 20.14 6.17
CA LEU A 159 -10.04 20.54 4.76
C LEU A 159 -10.06 19.27 3.92
N GLY A 160 -11.19 18.98 3.29
CA GLY A 160 -11.32 17.80 2.44
C GLY A 160 -12.02 18.12 1.13
N ILE A 161 -11.51 17.52 0.04
CA ILE A 161 -12.22 17.42 -1.24
C ILE A 161 -12.92 16.07 -1.20
N GLY A 162 -14.19 16.05 -0.80
CA GLY A 162 -15.03 14.84 -0.78
C GLY A 162 -16.26 15.02 -1.66
N TYR A 163 -17.07 13.98 -1.79
CA TYR A 163 -18.33 14.05 -2.48
C TYR A 163 -19.24 15.09 -1.80
N ARG A 164 -19.41 16.27 -2.42
CA ARG A 164 -20.15 17.42 -1.87
C ARG A 164 -21.58 17.08 -1.45
N ARG A 165 -22.18 16.03 -2.00
CA ARG A 165 -23.57 15.61 -1.76
C ARG A 165 -23.77 14.55 -0.67
N ASN A 166 -22.73 13.86 -0.22
CA ASN A 166 -22.86 12.82 0.80
C ASN A 166 -21.92 13.09 1.98
N ARG A 167 -22.50 13.56 3.10
CA ARG A 167 -21.75 13.84 4.33
C ARG A 167 -21.01 12.62 4.90
N LEU A 168 -21.54 11.41 4.66
CA LEU A 168 -20.91 10.15 5.11
C LEU A 168 -19.70 9.75 4.27
N LEU A 169 -19.58 10.28 3.03
CA LEU A 169 -18.46 10.05 2.14
C LEU A 169 -17.53 11.26 2.04
N ARG A 170 -17.72 12.27 2.87
CA ARG A 170 -16.70 13.31 3.04
C ARG A 170 -15.49 12.65 3.69
N TYR A 171 -14.46 12.45 2.90
CA TYR A 171 -13.13 12.25 3.42
C TYR A 171 -12.68 13.56 4.10
N ALA A 172 -13.21 13.82 5.26
CA ALA A 172 -12.49 14.58 6.24
C ALA A 172 -11.35 13.65 6.64
N GLY A 173 -10.18 13.75 6.03
CA GLY A 173 -9.06 12.83 6.22
C GLY A 173 -8.91 12.32 7.65
N GLY A 174 -9.86 11.52 8.08
CA GLY A 174 -9.90 10.82 9.35
C GLY A 174 -9.17 9.51 9.22
#